data_9d7b3d36f188dc5f3793036d58a9754e
#
_entry.id   9d7b3d36f188dc5f3793036d58a9754e
#
_cell.length_a   1.000
_cell.length_b   1.000
_cell.length_c   1.000
_cell.angle_alpha   90.00
_cell.angle_beta   90.00
_cell.angle_gamma   90.00
#
_symmetry.space_group_name_H-M   'P 1'
#
loop_
_entity.id
_entity.type
_entity.pdbx_description
1 polymer ?
#
loop_
_entity_poly.entity_id
_entity_poly.type
_entity_poly.pdbx_seq_one_letter_code
_entity_poly.pdbx_strand_id
1 'polypeptide(L)'
;MKKQIIKKHPLAVRWFHWVNFPVLGVMIWSGLLIYWANDVYRIGFGNTTLLKFFPNSFYKALNIDHRLSEGMAYHFLFMWLFFLNGIAYVLYTIFSGEWRDLAPIKGSFKRSWQVLLHDLHIRKTAPPIKGKYNDAQRIAYTAIIIMGIGSIWTGLAIYKPVQLQWMGWILGGYKMTRIIHFALTIGYVLFFLVHIFQVIRAGWNNFRAMVTGFEVKKIKDESSAEESIK
;
A
#
# COMPACT_ATOMS: atom_id res chain seq x y z
N MET A 1 -1.41 -21.84 30.58
CA MET A 1 -1.31 -21.36 29.19
C MET A 1 0.15 -21.32 28.79
N LYS A 2 0.58 -22.18 27.89
CA LYS A 2 1.95 -22.17 27.34
C LYS A 2 2.03 -21.13 26.21
N LYS A 3 3.18 -20.42 26.12
CA LYS A 3 3.46 -19.49 25.02
C LYS A 3 4.31 -20.21 23.98
N GLN A 4 3.90 -20.19 22.71
CA GLN A 4 4.67 -20.75 21.60
C GLN A 4 5.11 -19.62 20.66
N ILE A 5 6.38 -19.65 20.25
CA ILE A 5 6.92 -18.76 19.25
C ILE A 5 6.75 -19.41 17.87
N ILE A 6 6.02 -18.75 16.99
CA ILE A 6 5.72 -19.24 15.64
C ILE A 6 6.33 -18.29 14.61
N LYS A 7 7.03 -18.83 13.61
CA LYS A 7 7.50 -18.04 12.46
C LYS A 7 6.31 -17.60 11.61
N LYS A 8 6.12 -16.29 11.46
CA LYS A 8 4.98 -15.68 10.74
C LYS A 8 5.37 -15.13 9.39
N HIS A 9 6.45 -14.36 9.34
CA HIS A 9 6.89 -13.68 8.11
C HIS A 9 8.30 -14.13 7.71
N PRO A 10 8.49 -14.57 6.45
CA PRO A 10 9.82 -14.82 5.88
C PRO A 10 10.69 -13.56 5.89
N LEU A 11 12.01 -13.74 5.96
CA LEU A 11 12.96 -12.62 5.94
C LEU A 11 12.80 -11.75 4.69
N ALA A 12 12.60 -12.37 3.52
CA ALA A 12 12.41 -11.67 2.27
C ALA A 12 11.22 -10.71 2.30
N VAL A 13 10.05 -11.17 2.78
CA VAL A 13 8.84 -10.33 2.89
C VAL A 13 9.08 -9.14 3.82
N ARG A 14 9.76 -9.35 4.94
CA ARG A 14 10.11 -8.28 5.89
C ARG A 14 11.07 -7.28 5.25
N TRP A 15 12.08 -7.76 4.53
CA TRP A 15 13.03 -6.91 3.82
C TRP A 15 12.33 -6.03 2.80
N PHE A 16 11.53 -6.60 1.90
CA PHE A 16 10.77 -5.84 0.91
C PHE A 16 9.85 -4.79 1.55
N HIS A 17 9.19 -5.13 2.65
CA HIS A 17 8.33 -4.20 3.37
C HIS A 17 9.11 -3.02 3.94
N TRP A 18 10.20 -3.28 4.67
CA TRP A 18 10.95 -2.22 5.35
C TRP A 18 11.79 -1.37 4.40
N VAL A 19 12.22 -1.90 3.26
CA VAL A 19 12.84 -1.10 2.19
C VAL A 19 11.78 -0.23 1.50
N ASN A 20 10.60 -0.79 1.22
CA ASN A 20 9.57 -0.04 0.50
C ASN A 20 8.98 1.12 1.32
N PHE A 21 8.96 1.03 2.64
CA PHE A 21 8.39 2.05 3.51
C PHE A 21 9.08 3.43 3.35
N PRO A 22 10.39 3.60 3.56
CA PRO A 22 11.06 4.87 3.33
C PRO A 22 11.10 5.28 1.85
N VAL A 23 11.25 4.33 0.92
CA VAL A 23 11.25 4.60 -0.51
C VAL A 23 9.93 5.24 -0.93
N LEU A 24 8.80 4.67 -0.53
CA LEU A 24 7.47 5.23 -0.83
C LEU A 24 7.28 6.61 -0.19
N GLY A 25 7.76 6.81 1.05
CA GLY A 25 7.72 8.10 1.72
C GLY A 25 8.45 9.19 0.93
N VAL A 26 9.68 8.89 0.46
CA VAL A 26 10.45 9.82 -0.37
C VAL A 26 9.79 10.05 -1.73
N MET A 27 9.22 9.00 -2.35
CA MET A 27 8.51 9.14 -3.64
C MET A 27 7.29 10.06 -3.52
N ILE A 28 6.50 9.95 -2.45
CA ILE A 28 5.34 10.82 -2.20
C ILE A 28 5.81 12.26 -1.95
N TRP A 29 6.80 12.44 -1.06
CA TRP A 29 7.34 13.75 -0.73
C TRP A 29 7.94 14.45 -1.95
N SER A 30 8.82 13.78 -2.70
CA SER A 30 9.42 14.34 -3.92
C SER A 30 8.38 14.62 -5.01
N GLY A 31 7.35 13.77 -5.10
CA GLY A 31 6.20 13.99 -5.98
C GLY A 31 5.44 15.28 -5.65
N LEU A 32 5.28 15.62 -4.36
CA LEU A 32 4.67 16.89 -3.94
C LEU A 32 5.52 18.09 -4.35
N LEU A 33 6.86 18.01 -4.26
CA LEU A 33 7.76 19.08 -4.73
C LEU A 33 7.64 19.31 -6.23
N ILE A 34 7.48 18.24 -7.03
CA ILE A 34 7.27 18.34 -8.48
C ILE A 34 5.87 18.89 -8.77
N TYR A 35 4.86 18.47 -8.03
CA TYR A 35 3.48 18.93 -8.22
C TYR A 35 3.33 20.44 -8.01
N TRP A 36 4.10 21.03 -7.10
CA TRP A 36 4.10 22.49 -6.86
C TRP A 36 4.31 23.31 -8.16
N ALA A 37 5.21 22.87 -9.03
CA ALA A 37 5.55 23.59 -10.26
C ALA A 37 4.45 23.49 -11.33
N ASN A 38 3.49 22.60 -11.19
CA ASN A 38 2.47 22.36 -12.19
C ASN A 38 1.17 21.86 -11.56
N ASP A 39 0.43 22.78 -10.96
CA ASP A 39 -0.80 22.55 -10.22
C ASP A 39 -2.04 22.27 -11.11
N VAL A 40 -1.93 21.32 -12.00
CA VAL A 40 -2.96 20.98 -13.02
C VAL A 40 -4.21 20.34 -12.41
N TYR A 41 -4.13 19.83 -11.18
CA TYR A 41 -5.16 18.98 -10.62
C TYR A 41 -6.14 19.77 -9.77
N ARG A 42 -7.21 20.20 -10.42
CA ARG A 42 -8.37 20.85 -9.82
C ARG A 42 -9.63 20.09 -10.18
N ILE A 43 -10.55 19.99 -9.24
CA ILE A 43 -11.91 19.54 -9.50
C ILE A 43 -12.76 20.79 -9.70
N GLY A 44 -13.47 20.87 -10.83
CA GLY A 44 -14.32 22.01 -11.15
C GLY A 44 -15.04 21.84 -12.47
N PHE A 45 -15.92 22.76 -12.77
CA PHE A 45 -16.69 22.81 -14.03
C PHE A 45 -16.38 24.11 -14.77
N GLY A 46 -15.95 24.00 -16.01
CA GLY A 46 -15.55 25.15 -16.81
C GLY A 46 -14.44 25.95 -16.12
N ASN A 47 -14.68 27.22 -15.85
CA ASN A 47 -13.73 28.12 -15.18
C ASN A 47 -13.83 28.10 -13.64
N THR A 48 -14.84 27.43 -13.08
CA THR A 48 -15.04 27.35 -11.62
C THR A 48 -14.27 26.20 -11.01
N THR A 49 -13.34 26.52 -10.10
CA THR A 49 -12.60 25.51 -9.32
C THR A 49 -13.32 25.26 -8.01
N LEU A 50 -13.80 24.02 -7.80
CA LEU A 50 -14.43 23.58 -6.56
C LEU A 50 -13.41 23.16 -5.52
N LEU A 51 -12.37 22.42 -5.97
CA LEU A 51 -11.31 21.93 -5.12
C LEU A 51 -9.96 22.01 -5.86
N LYS A 52 -8.99 22.62 -5.21
CA LYS A 52 -7.59 22.62 -5.62
C LYS A 52 -6.80 21.77 -4.62
N PHE A 53 -6.16 20.71 -5.10
CA PHE A 53 -5.26 19.91 -4.28
C PHE A 53 -4.00 20.71 -3.97
N PHE A 54 -3.61 20.75 -2.72
CA PHE A 54 -2.37 21.38 -2.24
C PHE A 54 -2.22 22.84 -2.72
N PRO A 55 -2.97 23.80 -2.16
CA PRO A 55 -2.85 25.21 -2.51
C PRO A 55 -1.49 25.79 -2.10
N ASN A 56 -1.10 26.94 -2.66
CA ASN A 56 0.20 27.58 -2.38
C ASN A 56 0.43 27.84 -0.88
N SER A 57 -0.62 28.10 -0.10
CA SER A 57 -0.55 28.22 1.36
C SER A 57 -0.02 26.95 2.04
N PHE A 58 -0.41 25.78 1.55
CA PHE A 58 0.10 24.49 2.04
C PHE A 58 1.62 24.36 1.84
N TYR A 59 2.10 24.70 0.62
CA TYR A 59 3.53 24.64 0.31
C TYR A 59 4.35 25.62 1.14
N LYS A 60 3.86 26.86 1.29
CA LYS A 60 4.51 27.87 2.12
C LYS A 60 4.55 27.48 3.59
N ALA A 61 3.45 26.93 4.13
CA ALA A 61 3.37 26.48 5.51
C ALA A 61 4.38 25.36 5.85
N LEU A 62 4.70 24.51 4.86
CA LEU A 62 5.67 23.42 5.01
C LEU A 62 7.08 23.79 4.52
N ASN A 63 7.27 25.01 3.99
CA ASN A 63 8.54 25.47 3.39
C ASN A 63 9.08 24.51 2.31
N ILE A 64 8.19 24.07 1.42
CA ILE A 64 8.48 23.13 0.33
C ILE A 64 8.15 23.68 -1.06
N ASP A 65 7.87 24.97 -1.17
CA ASP A 65 7.74 25.69 -2.43
C ASP A 65 9.11 25.92 -3.11
N HIS A 66 9.09 26.20 -4.41
CA HIS A 66 10.29 26.49 -5.21
C HIS A 66 11.40 25.40 -5.22
N ARG A 67 11.08 24.15 -4.83
CA ARG A 67 12.03 23.03 -4.72
C ARG A 67 11.88 21.99 -5.84
N LEU A 68 11.48 22.40 -7.04
CA LEU A 68 11.23 21.51 -8.18
C LEU A 68 12.46 20.65 -8.54
N SER A 69 13.63 21.25 -8.65
CA SER A 69 14.87 20.54 -9.03
C SER A 69 15.24 19.45 -8.02
N GLU A 70 15.09 19.76 -6.76
CA GLU A 70 15.28 18.80 -5.68
C GLU A 70 14.25 17.67 -5.74
N GLY A 71 12.97 18.00 -5.94
CA GLY A 71 11.91 17.03 -6.13
C GLY A 71 12.21 16.07 -7.29
N MET A 72 12.64 16.59 -8.43
CA MET A 72 13.02 15.76 -9.59
C MET A 72 14.23 14.88 -9.30
N ALA A 73 15.27 15.38 -8.63
CA ALA A 73 16.45 14.61 -8.30
C ALA A 73 16.11 13.40 -7.40
N TYR A 74 15.38 13.63 -6.30
CA TYR A 74 14.98 12.54 -5.41
C TYR A 74 13.98 11.59 -6.06
N HIS A 75 13.00 12.11 -6.82
CA HIS A 75 12.00 11.27 -7.47
C HIS A 75 12.63 10.31 -8.48
N PHE A 76 13.54 10.80 -9.33
CA PHE A 76 14.21 9.99 -10.34
C PHE A 76 15.24 9.02 -9.75
N LEU A 77 15.85 9.34 -8.62
CA LEU A 77 16.72 8.41 -7.91
C LEU A 77 15.89 7.28 -7.25
N PHE A 78 14.88 7.65 -6.47
CA PHE A 78 14.11 6.70 -5.69
C PHE A 78 13.12 5.87 -6.51
N MET A 79 12.71 6.33 -7.72
CA MET A 79 11.90 5.52 -8.62
C MET A 79 12.59 4.21 -9.02
N TRP A 80 13.93 4.21 -9.17
CA TRP A 80 14.68 2.99 -9.48
C TRP A 80 14.71 2.02 -8.30
N LEU A 81 14.83 2.53 -7.08
CA LEU A 81 14.74 1.69 -5.88
C LEU A 81 13.34 1.11 -5.73
N PHE A 82 12.31 1.91 -5.96
CA PHE A 82 10.92 1.46 -5.96
C PHE A 82 10.68 0.38 -7.03
N PHE A 83 11.15 0.61 -8.25
CA PHE A 83 11.04 -0.31 -9.37
C PHE A 83 11.72 -1.64 -9.11
N LEU A 84 13.00 -1.62 -8.70
CA LEU A 84 13.78 -2.83 -8.45
C LEU A 84 13.24 -3.62 -7.27
N ASN A 85 12.90 -2.95 -6.16
CA ASN A 85 12.28 -3.58 -5.00
C ASN A 85 10.93 -4.19 -5.35
N GLY A 86 10.12 -3.49 -6.15
CA GLY A 86 8.81 -3.97 -6.61
C GLY A 86 8.91 -5.21 -7.49
N ILE A 87 9.82 -5.22 -8.48
CA ILE A 87 10.07 -6.39 -9.32
C ILE A 87 10.56 -7.57 -8.47
N ALA A 88 11.55 -7.35 -7.61
CA ALA A 88 12.08 -8.40 -6.75
C ALA A 88 11.00 -8.99 -5.84
N TYR A 89 10.11 -8.15 -5.29
CA TYR A 89 8.97 -8.60 -4.51
C TYR A 89 7.98 -9.46 -5.32
N VAL A 90 7.61 -9.01 -6.52
CA VAL A 90 6.68 -9.75 -7.40
C VAL A 90 7.28 -11.09 -7.80
N LEU A 91 8.54 -11.12 -8.23
CA LEU A 91 9.25 -12.36 -8.58
C LEU A 91 9.32 -13.31 -7.39
N TYR A 92 9.72 -12.82 -6.22
CA TYR A 92 9.72 -13.62 -4.99
C TYR A 92 8.32 -14.21 -4.71
N THR A 93 7.29 -13.40 -4.78
CA THR A 93 5.90 -13.81 -4.51
C THR A 93 5.43 -14.91 -5.47
N ILE A 94 5.82 -14.82 -6.76
CA ILE A 94 5.50 -15.83 -7.77
C ILE A 94 6.27 -17.13 -7.49
N PHE A 95 7.60 -17.06 -7.34
CA PHE A 95 8.44 -18.26 -7.21
C PHE A 95 8.27 -18.97 -5.86
N SER A 96 8.01 -18.23 -4.77
CA SER A 96 7.72 -18.83 -3.46
C SER A 96 6.32 -19.41 -3.33
N GLY A 97 5.41 -19.11 -4.27
CA GLY A 97 3.99 -19.50 -4.19
C GLY A 97 3.15 -18.66 -3.23
N GLU A 98 3.71 -17.65 -2.57
CA GLU A 98 3.01 -16.73 -1.63
C GLU A 98 1.82 -16.01 -2.31
N TRP A 99 1.84 -15.84 -3.63
CA TRP A 99 0.74 -15.23 -4.38
C TRP A 99 -0.61 -15.91 -4.17
N ARG A 100 -0.62 -17.24 -3.86
CA ARG A 100 -1.85 -18.00 -3.57
C ARG A 100 -2.53 -17.53 -2.29
N ASP A 101 -1.75 -17.05 -1.32
CA ASP A 101 -2.27 -16.48 -0.09
C ASP A 101 -2.68 -15.01 -0.24
N LEU A 102 -2.07 -14.30 -1.19
CA LEU A 102 -2.35 -12.88 -1.46
C LEU A 102 -3.55 -12.69 -2.39
N ALA A 103 -3.73 -13.57 -3.39
CA ALA A 103 -4.79 -13.44 -4.38
C ALA A 103 -6.20 -13.59 -3.75
N PRO A 104 -7.16 -12.74 -4.14
CA PRO A 104 -8.55 -12.90 -3.75
C PRO A 104 -9.13 -14.22 -4.28
N ILE A 105 -9.93 -14.91 -3.46
CA ILE A 105 -10.64 -16.13 -3.82
C ILE A 105 -12.12 -15.84 -4.03
N LYS A 106 -12.86 -16.79 -4.58
CA LYS A 106 -14.30 -16.64 -4.82
C LYS A 106 -15.03 -16.17 -3.56
N GLY A 107 -15.74 -15.04 -3.67
CA GLY A 107 -16.47 -14.40 -2.58
C GLY A 107 -15.64 -13.51 -1.65
N SER A 108 -14.35 -13.28 -1.92
CA SER A 108 -13.50 -12.39 -1.10
C SER A 108 -14.06 -10.98 -0.99
N PHE A 109 -14.62 -10.40 -2.04
CA PHE A 109 -15.21 -9.05 -1.99
C PHE A 109 -16.36 -8.96 -0.98
N LYS A 110 -17.29 -9.94 -0.99
CA LYS A 110 -18.41 -9.99 -0.02
C LYS A 110 -17.90 -10.14 1.41
N ARG A 111 -16.91 -11.03 1.63
CA ARG A 111 -16.37 -11.26 2.98
C ARG A 111 -15.50 -10.10 3.45
N SER A 112 -14.77 -9.41 2.56
CA SER A 112 -14.01 -8.23 2.94
C SER A 112 -14.93 -7.08 3.37
N TRP A 113 -16.07 -6.90 2.70
CA TRP A 113 -17.09 -5.96 3.14
C TRP A 113 -17.61 -6.32 4.54
N GLN A 114 -17.83 -7.60 4.81
CA GLN A 114 -18.23 -8.08 6.14
C GLN A 114 -17.14 -7.85 7.21
N VAL A 115 -15.84 -7.99 6.84
CA VAL A 115 -14.72 -7.65 7.73
C VAL A 115 -14.75 -6.16 8.04
N LEU A 116 -14.92 -5.31 7.03
CA LEU A 116 -15.01 -3.85 7.23
C LEU A 116 -16.16 -3.47 8.16
N LEU A 117 -17.36 -4.01 7.95
CA LEU A 117 -18.51 -3.78 8.84
C LEU A 117 -18.28 -4.27 10.27
N HIS A 118 -17.58 -5.39 10.44
CA HIS A 118 -17.17 -5.88 11.75
C HIS A 118 -16.15 -4.95 12.40
N ASP A 119 -15.16 -4.47 11.64
CA ASP A 119 -14.14 -3.56 12.12
C ASP A 119 -14.69 -2.19 12.52
N LEU A 120 -15.78 -1.75 11.87
CA LEU A 120 -16.54 -0.56 12.24
C LEU A 120 -17.54 -0.79 13.39
N HIS A 121 -17.55 -1.99 14.01
CA HIS A 121 -18.48 -2.39 15.07
C HIS A 121 -19.97 -2.40 14.66
N ILE A 122 -20.28 -2.35 13.36
CA ILE A 122 -21.64 -2.45 12.82
C ILE A 122 -22.11 -3.91 12.84
N ARG A 123 -21.19 -4.84 12.56
CA ARG A 123 -21.47 -6.28 12.59
C ARG A 123 -20.85 -6.94 13.82
N LYS A 124 -21.62 -7.73 14.57
CA LYS A 124 -21.14 -8.42 15.80
C LYS A 124 -20.21 -9.61 15.54
N THR A 125 -20.38 -10.30 14.40
CA THR A 125 -19.63 -11.53 14.10
C THR A 125 -18.64 -11.31 12.96
N ALA A 126 -17.35 -11.65 13.21
CA ALA A 126 -16.33 -11.66 12.16
C ALA A 126 -16.57 -12.83 11.18
N PRO A 127 -16.36 -12.65 9.87
CA PRO A 127 -16.39 -13.76 8.93
C PRO A 127 -15.22 -14.71 9.18
N PRO A 128 -15.35 -16.02 8.84
CA PRO A 128 -14.29 -17.00 9.04
C PRO A 128 -13.07 -16.68 8.16
N ILE A 129 -11.88 -16.79 8.75
CA ILE A 129 -10.61 -16.59 8.04
C ILE A 129 -10.27 -17.89 7.30
N LYS A 130 -10.13 -17.81 5.97
CA LYS A 130 -9.73 -18.90 5.09
C LYS A 130 -8.27 -18.74 4.68
N GLY A 131 -7.35 -19.43 5.36
CA GLY A 131 -5.91 -19.39 5.09
C GLY A 131 -5.13 -18.39 5.96
N LYS A 132 -3.98 -17.93 5.47
CA LYS A 132 -3.01 -17.09 6.20
C LYS A 132 -3.53 -15.67 6.47
N TYR A 133 -4.31 -15.10 5.54
CA TYR A 133 -4.83 -13.76 5.59
C TYR A 133 -6.36 -13.73 5.50
N ASN A 134 -7.00 -12.75 6.13
CA ASN A 134 -8.42 -12.51 5.93
C ASN A 134 -8.69 -11.89 4.54
N ASP A 135 -9.95 -11.91 4.10
CA ASP A 135 -10.30 -11.48 2.75
C ASP A 135 -10.06 -9.97 2.51
N ALA A 136 -10.19 -9.11 3.52
CA ALA A 136 -9.86 -7.69 3.41
C ALA A 136 -8.35 -7.48 3.20
N GLN A 137 -7.52 -8.24 3.91
CA GLN A 137 -6.06 -8.23 3.71
C GLN A 137 -5.67 -8.72 2.31
N ARG A 138 -6.30 -9.80 1.80
CA ARG A 138 -6.05 -10.30 0.44
C ARG A 138 -6.34 -9.23 -0.62
N ILE A 139 -7.48 -8.55 -0.51
CA ILE A 139 -7.84 -7.45 -1.43
C ILE A 139 -6.85 -6.30 -1.29
N ALA A 140 -6.50 -5.89 -0.07
CA ALA A 140 -5.57 -4.80 0.16
C ALA A 140 -4.17 -5.08 -0.41
N TYR A 141 -3.63 -6.31 -0.21
CA TYR A 141 -2.33 -6.70 -0.75
C TYR A 141 -2.33 -6.79 -2.28
N THR A 142 -3.40 -7.33 -2.87
CA THR A 142 -3.54 -7.33 -4.33
C THR A 142 -3.67 -5.93 -4.89
N ALA A 143 -4.45 -5.06 -4.25
CA ALA A 143 -4.61 -3.67 -4.66
C ALA A 143 -3.28 -2.90 -4.64
N ILE A 144 -2.46 -3.07 -3.59
CA ILE A 144 -1.16 -2.40 -3.49
C ILE A 144 -0.18 -2.84 -4.58
N ILE A 145 -0.21 -4.13 -4.98
CA ILE A 145 0.59 -4.65 -6.09
C ILE A 145 0.12 -4.02 -7.41
N ILE A 146 -1.19 -3.98 -7.66
CA ILE A 146 -1.76 -3.37 -8.87
C ILE A 146 -1.42 -1.86 -8.92
N MET A 147 -1.53 -1.16 -7.80
CA MET A 147 -1.13 0.24 -7.70
C MET A 147 0.36 0.43 -7.97
N GLY A 148 1.22 -0.50 -7.52
CA GLY A 148 2.65 -0.51 -7.82
C GLY A 148 2.92 -0.62 -9.32
N ILE A 149 2.29 -1.57 -9.98
CA ILE A 149 2.39 -1.75 -11.44
C ILE A 149 1.89 -0.49 -12.17
N GLY A 150 0.75 0.04 -11.76
CA GLY A 150 0.19 1.27 -12.32
C GLY A 150 1.10 2.49 -12.14
N SER A 151 1.74 2.62 -10.98
CA SER A 151 2.68 3.72 -10.70
C SER A 151 3.95 3.62 -11.54
N ILE A 152 4.48 2.41 -11.72
CA ILE A 152 5.64 2.17 -12.60
C ILE A 152 5.26 2.49 -14.04
N TRP A 153 4.12 1.98 -14.52
CA TRP A 153 3.63 2.22 -15.88
C TRP A 153 3.46 3.71 -16.18
N THR A 154 2.69 4.39 -15.34
CA THR A 154 2.43 5.83 -15.51
C THR A 154 3.69 6.66 -15.31
N GLY A 155 4.53 6.31 -14.34
CA GLY A 155 5.80 6.99 -14.08
C GLY A 155 6.77 6.90 -15.26
N LEU A 156 6.93 5.73 -15.88
CA LEU A 156 7.76 5.54 -17.07
C LEU A 156 7.22 6.32 -18.28
N ALA A 157 5.90 6.31 -18.49
CA ALA A 157 5.25 7.07 -19.56
C ALA A 157 5.42 8.59 -19.39
N ILE A 158 5.46 9.09 -18.15
CA ILE A 158 5.72 10.50 -17.84
C ILE A 158 7.21 10.84 -18.00
N TYR A 159 8.09 9.93 -17.55
CA TYR A 159 9.55 10.13 -17.56
C TYR A 159 10.13 10.14 -19.00
N LYS A 160 9.62 9.29 -19.88
CA LYS A 160 10.08 9.15 -21.26
C LYS A 160 8.90 9.30 -22.26
N PRO A 161 8.26 10.47 -22.32
CA PRO A 161 7.00 10.65 -23.06
C PRO A 161 7.12 10.44 -24.56
N VAL A 162 8.30 10.62 -25.15
CA VAL A 162 8.55 10.41 -26.59
C VAL A 162 8.84 8.94 -26.86
N GLN A 163 9.77 8.32 -26.11
CA GLN A 163 10.19 6.94 -26.30
C GLN A 163 9.10 5.94 -25.93
N LEU A 164 8.29 6.26 -24.90
CA LEU A 164 7.22 5.43 -24.37
C LEU A 164 5.83 6.04 -24.62
N GLN A 165 5.68 6.76 -25.72
CA GLN A 165 4.42 7.42 -26.10
C GLN A 165 3.23 6.49 -26.11
N TRP A 166 3.43 5.25 -26.56
CA TRP A 166 2.37 4.23 -26.63
C TRP A 166 1.79 3.90 -25.25
N MET A 167 2.62 3.92 -24.17
CA MET A 167 2.14 3.69 -22.79
C MET A 167 1.19 4.79 -22.33
N GLY A 168 1.51 6.05 -22.67
CA GLY A 168 0.64 7.18 -22.36
C GLY A 168 -0.61 7.19 -23.23
N TRP A 169 -0.50 6.81 -24.50
CA TRP A 169 -1.64 6.76 -25.44
C TRP A 169 -2.74 5.82 -24.96
N ILE A 170 -2.38 4.62 -24.46
CA ILE A 170 -3.32 3.65 -23.88
C ILE A 170 -4.14 4.27 -22.71
N LEU A 171 -3.54 5.21 -21.99
CA LEU A 171 -4.16 5.88 -20.82
C LEU A 171 -4.89 7.18 -21.17
N GLY A 172 -5.03 7.50 -22.46
CA GLY A 172 -5.68 8.74 -22.91
C GLY A 172 -4.75 9.96 -23.03
N GLY A 173 -3.43 9.71 -23.20
CA GLY A 173 -2.41 10.70 -23.44
C GLY A 173 -1.70 11.20 -22.18
N TYR A 174 -0.69 12.07 -22.38
CA TYR A 174 0.22 12.52 -21.32
C TYR A 174 -0.49 13.17 -20.13
N LYS A 175 -1.50 14.02 -20.38
CA LYS A 175 -2.26 14.70 -19.32
C LYS A 175 -3.01 13.70 -18.44
N MET A 176 -3.69 12.73 -19.06
CA MET A 176 -4.44 11.71 -18.33
C MET A 176 -3.50 10.80 -17.54
N THR A 177 -2.36 10.41 -18.12
CA THR A 177 -1.34 9.62 -17.46
C THR A 177 -0.85 10.28 -16.17
N ARG A 178 -0.63 11.59 -16.19
CA ARG A 178 -0.25 12.38 -14.99
C ARG A 178 -1.37 12.39 -13.94
N ILE A 179 -2.63 12.54 -14.35
CA ILE A 179 -3.78 12.50 -13.44
C ILE A 179 -3.85 11.13 -12.77
N ILE A 180 -3.70 10.04 -13.53
CA ILE A 180 -3.72 8.67 -12.99
C ILE A 180 -2.56 8.47 -12.02
N HIS A 181 -1.34 8.92 -12.35
CA HIS A 181 -0.18 8.82 -11.47
C HIS A 181 -0.40 9.54 -10.14
N PHE A 182 -0.96 10.73 -10.18
CA PHE A 182 -1.33 11.49 -8.99
C PHE A 182 -2.43 10.78 -8.18
N ALA A 183 -3.47 10.27 -8.84
CA ALA A 183 -4.54 9.52 -8.18
C ALA A 183 -4.02 8.27 -7.46
N LEU A 184 -3.06 7.54 -8.07
CA LEU A 184 -2.38 6.42 -7.43
C LEU A 184 -1.61 6.87 -6.18
N THR A 185 -0.96 8.04 -6.20
CA THR A 185 -0.28 8.61 -5.02
C THR A 185 -1.27 8.89 -3.89
N ILE A 186 -2.44 9.47 -4.18
CA ILE A 186 -3.51 9.64 -3.19
C ILE A 186 -3.97 8.28 -2.65
N GLY A 187 -4.12 7.29 -3.52
CA GLY A 187 -4.44 5.91 -3.12
C GLY A 187 -3.42 5.32 -2.14
N TYR A 188 -2.12 5.53 -2.35
CA TYR A 188 -1.08 5.11 -1.41
C TYR A 188 -1.18 5.80 -0.06
N VAL A 189 -1.44 7.11 -0.04
CA VAL A 189 -1.62 7.84 1.23
C VAL A 189 -2.81 7.29 2.00
N LEU A 190 -3.95 7.08 1.34
CA LEU A 190 -5.14 6.49 1.98
C LEU A 190 -4.88 5.06 2.46
N PHE A 191 -4.23 4.23 1.63
CA PHE A 191 -3.81 2.90 2.04
C PHE A 191 -2.92 2.93 3.28
N PHE A 192 -1.93 3.82 3.31
CA PHE A 192 -1.01 3.96 4.43
C PHE A 192 -1.74 4.33 5.73
N LEU A 193 -2.68 5.27 5.69
CA LEU A 193 -3.48 5.67 6.85
C LEU A 193 -4.30 4.48 7.40
N VAL A 194 -4.99 3.76 6.50
CA VAL A 194 -5.75 2.56 6.88
C VAL A 194 -4.82 1.47 7.42
N HIS A 195 -3.66 1.28 6.79
CA HIS A 195 -2.66 0.29 7.23
C HIS A 195 -2.14 0.59 8.64
N ILE A 196 -1.74 1.84 8.92
CA ILE A 196 -1.28 2.23 10.27
C ILE A 196 -2.38 2.03 11.29
N PHE A 197 -3.62 2.42 11.00
CA PHE A 197 -4.76 2.17 11.88
C PHE A 197 -4.93 0.67 12.19
N GLN A 198 -4.84 -0.18 11.18
CA GLN A 198 -4.95 -1.65 11.35
C GLN A 198 -3.76 -2.23 12.12
N VAL A 199 -2.54 -1.71 11.94
CA VAL A 199 -1.35 -2.14 12.71
C VAL A 199 -1.52 -1.80 14.19
N ILE A 200 -1.96 -0.59 14.52
CA ILE A 200 -2.21 -0.17 15.90
C ILE A 200 -3.28 -1.08 16.54
N ARG A 201 -4.38 -1.33 15.82
CA ARG A 201 -5.47 -2.19 16.29
C ARG A 201 -5.05 -3.64 16.48
N ALA A 202 -4.18 -4.18 15.63
CA ALA A 202 -3.66 -5.54 15.71
C ALA A 202 -2.67 -5.74 16.88
N GLY A 203 -2.13 -4.64 17.42
CA GLY A 203 -1.32 -4.60 18.63
C GLY A 203 0.15 -4.98 18.44
N TRP A 204 0.91 -4.78 19.51
CA TRP A 204 2.37 -4.90 19.53
C TRP A 204 2.91 -6.25 19.04
N ASN A 205 2.26 -7.36 19.38
CA ASN A 205 2.72 -8.69 18.96
C ASN A 205 2.72 -8.88 17.44
N ASN A 206 1.73 -8.30 16.76
CA ASN A 206 1.63 -8.32 15.30
C ASN A 206 2.69 -7.41 14.64
N PHE A 207 2.87 -6.19 15.16
CA PHE A 207 3.92 -5.29 14.71
C PHE A 207 5.31 -5.91 14.86
N ARG A 208 5.61 -6.46 16.06
CA ARG A 208 6.86 -7.15 16.34
C ARG A 208 7.11 -8.30 15.36
N ALA A 209 6.07 -9.04 14.98
CA ALA A 209 6.20 -10.14 14.02
C ALA A 209 6.69 -9.66 12.64
N MET A 210 6.33 -8.42 12.24
CA MET A 210 6.83 -7.84 11.00
C MET A 210 8.29 -7.36 11.10
N VAL A 211 8.78 -7.08 12.31
CA VAL A 211 10.18 -6.72 12.57
C VAL A 211 11.05 -7.96 12.75
N THR A 212 10.65 -8.89 13.62
CA THR A 212 11.46 -10.06 14.02
C THR A 212 11.22 -11.30 13.19
N GLY A 213 10.05 -11.43 12.56
CA GLY A 213 9.57 -12.61 11.84
C GLY A 213 8.77 -13.57 12.70
N PHE A 214 8.65 -13.35 14.02
CA PHE A 214 8.07 -14.28 14.97
C PHE A 214 6.89 -13.68 15.74
N GLU A 215 5.83 -14.47 15.88
CA GLU A 215 4.63 -14.16 16.66
C GLU A 215 4.57 -15.07 17.88
N VAL A 216 4.14 -14.53 19.02
CA VAL A 216 3.87 -15.33 20.23
C VAL A 216 2.39 -15.67 20.26
N LYS A 217 2.07 -16.96 20.18
CA LYS A 217 0.70 -17.46 20.38
C LYS A 217 0.55 -18.08 21.77
N LYS A 218 -0.60 -17.82 22.40
CA LYS A 218 -1.00 -18.50 23.62
C LYS A 218 -1.74 -19.79 23.23
N ILE A 219 -1.24 -20.94 23.66
CA ILE A 219 -1.91 -22.26 23.48
C ILE A 219 -2.66 -22.57 24.76
N LYS A 220 -3.93 -22.97 24.63
CA LYS A 220 -4.64 -23.58 25.73
C LYS A 220 -4.00 -24.95 25.97
N ASP A 221 -3.67 -25.27 27.23
CA ASP A 221 -3.25 -26.63 27.60
C ASP A 221 -4.44 -27.54 27.37
N GLU A 222 -4.30 -28.57 26.53
CA GLU A 222 -5.32 -29.59 26.28
C GLU A 222 -5.57 -30.47 27.52
N SER A 223 -4.63 -30.44 28.49
CA SER A 223 -4.77 -31.16 29.77
C SER A 223 -5.95 -30.73 30.64
N SER A 224 -6.45 -29.47 30.44
CA SER A 224 -7.63 -29.00 31.19
C SER A 224 -8.98 -29.41 30.58
N ALA A 225 -8.99 -30.05 29.42
CA ALA A 225 -10.20 -30.56 28.79
C ALA A 225 -10.49 -32.02 29.21
N GLU A 226 -9.47 -32.79 29.60
CA GLU A 226 -9.64 -34.16 30.08
C GLU A 226 -10.06 -34.25 31.56
N GLU A 227 -9.77 -33.20 32.37
CA GLU A 227 -10.22 -33.14 33.78
C GLU A 227 -11.70 -32.76 33.95
N SER A 228 -12.34 -32.19 32.91
CA SER A 228 -13.76 -31.82 32.98
C SER A 228 -14.72 -32.91 32.49
N ILE A 229 -14.21 -34.09 32.14
CA ILE A 229 -14.98 -35.29 31.68
C ILE A 229 -14.88 -36.47 32.70
N LYS A 230 -14.19 -36.25 33.79
CA LYS A 230 -14.26 -37.15 34.98
C LYS A 230 -15.10 -36.51 36.07
#